data_4d3cbab2d84fc4b44da1c693529e8fda
#
_entry.id   4d3cbab2d84fc4b44da1c693529e8fda
#
_cell.length_a   1.000
_cell.length_b   1.000
_cell.length_c   1.000
_cell.angle_alpha   90.00
_cell.angle_beta   90.00
_cell.angle_gamma   90.00
#
_symmetry.space_group_name_H-M   'P 1'
#
loop_
_entity.id
_entity.type
_entity.pdbx_description
1 polymer ?
#
loop_
_entity_poly.entity_id
_entity_poly.type
_entity_poly.pdbx_seq_one_letter_code
_entity_poly.pdbx_strand_id
1 'polypeptide(L)'
;MRSITFKSKKMKYLLYSIPFAILLSCSNPQEESSVFVEDEVIASVLMKANENKSSEEIAEFSDCYTNIVEENEPNAYGWGFFQKGENIMLIERYKDEAAHLNHINNISPEGILENEFVQFLDHFQIIEIDVYGNVSDEHKSIINSFNFPTSYNSEIAKYSRN
;
A
#
# COMPACT_ATOMS: atom_id res chain seq x y z
N MET A 1 5.45 -73.03 -72.42
CA MET A 1 4.49 -72.36 -71.53
C MET A 1 5.18 -72.13 -70.23
N ARG A 2 5.60 -70.91 -69.97
CA ARG A 2 6.31 -70.51 -68.69
C ARG A 2 5.33 -69.78 -67.77
N SER A 3 5.02 -70.40 -66.66
CA SER A 3 4.19 -69.81 -65.60
C SER A 3 5.01 -68.76 -64.83
N ILE A 4 4.49 -67.56 -64.76
CA ILE A 4 5.11 -66.44 -63.96
C ILE A 4 4.30 -66.34 -62.64
N THR A 5 4.95 -66.73 -61.56
CA THR A 5 4.42 -66.56 -60.19
C THR A 5 4.73 -65.21 -59.66
N PHE A 6 3.67 -64.39 -59.32
CA PHE A 6 3.73 -63.13 -58.74
C PHE A 6 3.88 -63.27 -57.20
N LYS A 7 5.00 -62.86 -56.64
CA LYS A 7 5.25 -62.77 -55.19
C LYS A 7 4.64 -61.50 -54.64
N SER A 8 3.59 -61.60 -53.83
CA SER A 8 3.00 -60.49 -53.05
C SER A 8 3.93 -60.09 -51.93
N LYS A 9 4.45 -58.83 -51.93
CA LYS A 9 5.11 -58.23 -50.84
C LYS A 9 4.13 -57.62 -49.84
N LYS A 10 4.03 -58.23 -48.65
CA LYS A 10 3.29 -57.64 -47.51
C LYS A 10 4.02 -56.41 -46.98
N MET A 11 3.44 -55.26 -47.17
CA MET A 11 3.91 -54.00 -46.61
C MET A 11 3.44 -53.90 -45.16
N LYS A 12 4.39 -53.96 -44.23
CA LYS A 12 4.13 -53.74 -42.79
C LYS A 12 4.02 -52.22 -42.55
N TYR A 13 2.83 -51.76 -42.25
CA TYR A 13 2.61 -50.41 -41.74
C TYR A 13 3.09 -50.33 -40.29
N LEU A 14 4.17 -49.62 -40.06
CA LEU A 14 4.67 -49.28 -38.73
C LEU A 14 3.87 -48.09 -38.23
N LEU A 15 2.90 -48.37 -37.34
CA LEU A 15 2.14 -47.32 -36.64
C LEU A 15 3.06 -46.66 -35.63
N TYR A 16 3.57 -45.47 -35.96
CA TYR A 16 4.21 -44.56 -35.02
C TYR A 16 3.10 -43.92 -34.18
N SER A 17 2.91 -44.38 -32.95
CA SER A 17 2.13 -43.68 -31.93
C SER A 17 2.97 -42.52 -31.41
N ILE A 18 2.62 -41.30 -31.83
CA ILE A 18 3.18 -40.08 -31.28
C ILE A 18 2.51 -39.84 -29.89
N PRO A 19 3.23 -39.83 -28.77
CA PRO A 19 2.63 -39.43 -27.51
C PRO A 19 2.34 -37.92 -27.59
N PHE A 20 1.06 -37.58 -27.60
CA PHE A 20 0.59 -36.21 -27.46
C PHE A 20 0.85 -35.77 -25.99
N ALA A 21 2.00 -35.18 -25.74
CA ALA A 21 2.30 -34.56 -24.46
C ALA A 21 1.43 -33.32 -24.32
N ILE A 22 0.35 -33.44 -23.54
CA ILE A 22 -0.44 -32.30 -23.08
C ILE A 22 0.42 -31.55 -22.07
N LEU A 23 1.05 -30.49 -22.53
CA LEU A 23 1.65 -29.46 -21.63
C LEU A 23 0.48 -28.79 -20.93
N LEU A 24 0.13 -29.24 -19.72
CA LEU A 24 -0.63 -28.48 -18.76
C LEU A 24 0.26 -27.29 -18.36
N SER A 25 0.12 -26.20 -19.10
CA SER A 25 0.58 -24.89 -18.65
C SER A 25 -0.28 -24.53 -17.44
N CYS A 26 0.25 -24.73 -16.24
CA CYS A 26 -0.23 -24.04 -15.06
C CYS A 26 0.07 -22.56 -15.26
N SER A 27 -0.85 -21.82 -15.88
CA SER A 27 -0.93 -20.39 -15.71
C SER A 27 -1.30 -20.20 -14.26
N ASN A 28 -0.32 -19.77 -13.41
CA ASN A 28 -0.66 -19.12 -12.17
C ASN A 28 -1.63 -17.99 -12.55
N PRO A 29 -2.81 -17.89 -11.92
CA PRO A 29 -3.58 -16.67 -12.04
C PRO A 29 -2.66 -15.57 -11.50
N GLN A 30 -2.15 -14.73 -12.39
CA GLN A 30 -1.63 -13.43 -12.00
C GLN A 30 -2.84 -12.75 -11.34
N GLU A 31 -2.78 -12.53 -10.03
CA GLU A 31 -3.73 -11.64 -9.37
C GLU A 31 -3.62 -10.32 -10.13
N GLU A 32 -4.64 -10.03 -10.95
CA GLU A 32 -4.81 -8.68 -11.48
C GLU A 32 -4.97 -7.81 -10.23
N SER A 33 -3.93 -7.05 -9.92
CA SER A 33 -4.00 -6.06 -8.83
C SER A 33 -5.20 -5.18 -9.14
N SER A 34 -6.20 -5.20 -8.25
CA SER A 34 -7.36 -4.33 -8.38
C SER A 34 -6.86 -2.91 -8.60
N VAL A 35 -7.34 -2.25 -9.67
CA VAL A 35 -7.03 -0.84 -9.92
C VAL A 35 -7.62 0.04 -8.81
N PHE A 36 -8.57 -0.52 -8.04
CA PHE A 36 -9.27 0.18 -6.96
C PHE A 36 -8.80 -0.32 -5.60
N VAL A 37 -8.64 0.62 -4.68
CA VAL A 37 -8.34 0.38 -3.27
C VAL A 37 -9.66 0.48 -2.50
N GLU A 38 -10.19 -0.66 -2.04
CA GLU A 38 -11.51 -0.73 -1.39
C GLU A 38 -11.45 -0.30 0.07
N ASP A 39 -10.43 -0.74 0.81
CA ASP A 39 -10.31 -0.58 2.27
C ASP A 39 -9.37 0.57 2.67
N GLU A 40 -9.10 1.53 1.76
CA GLU A 40 -8.21 2.65 2.01
C GLU A 40 -8.62 3.43 3.26
N VAL A 41 -7.63 3.68 4.12
CA VAL A 41 -7.74 4.61 5.25
C VAL A 41 -7.00 5.90 4.91
N ILE A 42 -7.64 7.03 5.12
CA ILE A 42 -7.03 8.35 4.96
C ILE A 42 -6.98 9.01 6.33
N ALA A 43 -5.82 9.54 6.71
CA ALA A 43 -5.70 10.43 7.85
C ALA A 43 -5.38 11.85 7.37
N SER A 44 -6.00 12.83 8.00
CA SER A 44 -5.62 14.22 7.84
C SER A 44 -5.25 14.81 9.18
N VAL A 45 -4.05 15.42 9.26
CA VAL A 45 -3.51 15.99 10.49
C VAL A 45 -3.40 17.50 10.33
N LEU A 46 -4.24 18.22 11.04
CA LEU A 46 -4.15 19.68 11.09
C LEU A 46 -3.12 20.09 12.14
N MET A 47 -2.17 20.93 11.76
CA MET A 47 -1.01 21.30 12.59
C MET A 47 -0.69 22.78 12.50
N LYS A 48 0.08 23.26 13.47
CA LYS A 48 0.85 24.52 13.38
C LYS A 48 2.33 24.24 13.41
N ALA A 49 3.12 25.04 12.67
CA ALA A 49 4.55 25.08 12.87
C ALA A 49 4.85 25.61 14.29
N ASN A 50 5.86 25.04 14.95
CA ASN A 50 6.33 25.53 16.22
C ASN A 50 7.01 26.91 16.03
N GLU A 51 6.83 27.83 16.98
CA GLU A 51 7.24 29.24 16.86
C GLU A 51 8.76 29.41 16.68
N ASN A 52 9.55 28.43 17.09
CA ASN A 52 11.02 28.44 16.96
C ASN A 52 11.51 27.90 15.61
N LYS A 53 10.62 27.54 14.67
CA LYS A 53 10.97 27.01 13.36
C LYS A 53 10.71 28.04 12.25
N SER A 54 11.65 28.17 11.35
CA SER A 54 11.49 28.98 10.14
C SER A 54 10.68 28.23 9.07
N SER A 55 10.17 28.96 8.07
CA SER A 55 9.46 28.36 6.95
C SER A 55 10.35 27.42 6.15
N GLU A 56 11.65 27.71 6.06
CA GLU A 56 12.65 26.89 5.37
C GLU A 56 12.85 25.58 6.11
N GLU A 57 13.03 25.61 7.45
CA GLU A 57 13.18 24.39 8.27
C GLU A 57 11.94 23.50 8.17
N ILE A 58 10.74 24.08 8.18
CA ILE A 58 9.48 23.35 8.01
C ILE A 58 9.43 22.70 6.64
N ALA A 59 9.81 23.39 5.57
CA ALA A 59 9.79 22.83 4.22
C ALA A 59 10.83 21.70 4.07
N GLU A 60 12.05 21.89 4.53
CA GLU A 60 13.12 20.89 4.48
C GLU A 60 12.77 19.64 5.30
N PHE A 61 12.22 19.83 6.51
CA PHE A 61 11.78 18.72 7.34
C PHE A 61 10.63 17.94 6.68
N SER A 62 9.62 18.65 6.13
CA SER A 62 8.47 18.02 5.48
C SER A 62 8.89 17.18 4.27
N ASP A 63 9.81 17.67 3.45
CA ASP A 63 10.36 16.93 2.30
C ASP A 63 11.13 15.70 2.78
N CYS A 64 12.03 15.85 3.75
CA CYS A 64 12.80 14.75 4.32
C CYS A 64 11.89 13.67 4.93
N TYR A 65 10.89 14.07 5.71
CA TYR A 65 9.97 13.13 6.36
C TYR A 65 9.12 12.36 5.35
N THR A 66 8.67 13.04 4.28
CA THR A 66 7.94 12.40 3.18
C THR A 66 8.76 11.28 2.52
N ASN A 67 10.04 11.55 2.22
CA ASN A 67 10.94 10.56 1.62
C ASN A 67 11.19 9.37 2.57
N ILE A 68 11.35 9.62 3.88
CA ILE A 68 11.53 8.56 4.88
C ILE A 68 10.31 7.64 4.94
N VAL A 69 9.09 8.19 4.91
CA VAL A 69 7.86 7.38 4.91
C VAL A 69 7.75 6.59 3.61
N GLU A 70 8.02 7.19 2.44
CA GLU A 70 8.02 6.49 1.14
C GLU A 70 8.96 5.28 1.14
N GLU A 71 10.17 5.44 1.70
CA GLU A 71 11.17 4.37 1.74
C GLU A 71 10.84 3.23 2.71
N ASN A 72 10.16 3.52 3.81
CA ASN A 72 9.95 2.57 4.91
C ASN A 72 8.52 1.99 4.98
N GLU A 73 7.54 2.61 4.30
CA GLU A 73 6.13 2.23 4.41
C GLU A 73 5.49 1.95 3.03
N PRO A 74 5.76 0.81 2.42
CA PRO A 74 5.31 0.50 1.04
C PRO A 74 3.79 0.40 0.88
N ASN A 75 3.04 0.35 1.98
CA ASN A 75 1.58 0.37 1.99
C ASN A 75 0.98 1.75 2.34
N ALA A 76 1.81 2.78 2.50
CA ALA A 76 1.40 4.17 2.46
C ALA A 76 1.33 4.62 0.99
N TYR A 77 0.13 4.91 0.50
CA TYR A 77 -0.12 5.21 -0.91
C TYR A 77 0.01 6.69 -1.25
N GLY A 78 0.12 7.53 -0.26
CA GLY A 78 0.30 8.96 -0.46
C GLY A 78 0.56 9.68 0.85
N TRP A 79 1.44 10.65 0.77
CA TRP A 79 1.86 11.46 1.89
C TRP A 79 2.14 12.87 1.42
N GLY A 80 1.62 13.88 2.10
CA GLY A 80 1.89 15.24 1.66
C GLY A 80 1.50 16.32 2.65
N PHE A 81 2.38 17.31 2.79
CA PHE A 81 2.18 18.50 3.60
C PHE A 81 1.68 19.66 2.74
N PHE A 82 0.64 20.33 3.19
CA PHE A 82 -0.03 21.40 2.46
C PHE A 82 -0.22 22.63 3.33
N GLN A 83 0.03 23.82 2.78
CA GLN A 83 -0.27 25.06 3.48
C GLN A 83 -1.80 25.29 3.54
N LYS A 84 -2.35 25.48 4.73
CA LYS A 84 -3.78 25.75 4.98
C LYS A 84 -3.95 27.02 5.81
N GLY A 85 -3.89 28.18 5.15
CA GLY A 85 -3.84 29.46 5.83
C GLY A 85 -2.57 29.60 6.68
N GLU A 86 -2.71 29.83 7.99
CA GLU A 86 -1.59 29.86 8.94
C GLU A 86 -1.22 28.47 9.48
N ASN A 87 -2.03 27.45 9.16
CA ASN A 87 -1.82 26.07 9.57
C ASN A 87 -1.21 25.24 8.43
N ILE A 88 -0.80 24.02 8.77
CA ILE A 88 -0.29 23.02 7.86
C ILE A 88 -1.24 21.82 7.94
N MET A 89 -1.60 21.25 6.81
CA MET A 89 -2.36 20.02 6.70
C MET A 89 -1.46 18.93 6.16
N LEU A 90 -1.29 17.86 6.91
CA LEU A 90 -0.72 16.62 6.41
C LEU A 90 -1.87 15.71 5.96
N ILE A 91 -1.75 15.15 4.78
CA ILE A 91 -2.65 14.13 4.24
C ILE A 91 -1.88 12.84 4.06
N GLU A 92 -2.39 11.78 4.63
CA GLU A 92 -1.81 10.45 4.63
C GLU A 92 -2.83 9.47 4.03
N ARG A 93 -2.36 8.59 3.15
CA ARG A 93 -3.21 7.58 2.50
C ARG A 93 -2.60 6.21 2.69
N TYR A 94 -3.35 5.30 3.23
CA TYR A 94 -2.92 3.93 3.53
C TYR A 94 -3.78 2.92 2.79
N LYS A 95 -3.16 1.86 2.34
CA LYS A 95 -3.82 0.75 1.65
C LYS A 95 -5.06 0.25 2.39
N ASP A 96 -4.95 0.12 3.71
CA ASP A 96 -5.96 -0.43 4.60
C ASP A 96 -5.68 -0.04 6.06
N GLU A 97 -6.53 -0.49 6.97
CA GLU A 97 -6.37 -0.30 8.42
C GLU A 97 -5.04 -0.87 8.94
N ALA A 98 -4.62 -2.04 8.43
CA ALA A 98 -3.38 -2.68 8.87
C ALA A 98 -2.15 -1.84 8.49
N ALA A 99 -2.17 -1.21 7.32
CA ALA A 99 -1.12 -0.29 6.88
C ALA A 99 -1.04 0.96 7.77
N HIS A 100 -2.20 1.53 8.15
CA HIS A 100 -2.23 2.66 9.09
C HIS A 100 -1.73 2.25 10.49
N LEU A 101 -2.13 1.10 11.01
CA LEU A 101 -1.62 0.58 12.28
C LEU A 101 -0.11 0.30 12.22
N ASN A 102 0.40 -0.16 11.08
CA ASN A 102 1.85 -0.31 10.89
C ASN A 102 2.58 1.03 11.01
N HIS A 103 2.05 2.11 10.40
CA HIS A 103 2.59 3.45 10.58
C HIS A 103 2.63 3.86 12.05
N ILE A 104 1.51 3.68 12.76
CA ILE A 104 1.42 4.01 14.19
C ILE A 104 2.45 3.22 15.02
N ASN A 105 2.67 1.94 14.70
CA ASN A 105 3.70 1.14 15.36
C ASN A 105 5.11 1.65 15.03
N ASN A 106 5.37 2.07 13.78
CA ASN A 106 6.67 2.58 13.37
C ASN A 106 7.06 3.87 14.10
N ILE A 107 6.10 4.75 14.35
CA ILE A 107 6.32 6.03 15.08
C ILE A 107 6.21 5.91 16.60
N SER A 108 5.81 4.75 17.13
CA SER A 108 5.69 4.48 18.56
C SER A 108 7.06 4.21 19.19
N PRO A 109 7.18 4.21 20.54
CA PRO A 109 8.42 3.83 21.22
C PRO A 109 8.94 2.47 20.73
N GLU A 110 10.24 2.40 20.44
CA GLU A 110 10.95 1.26 19.85
C GLU A 110 10.60 0.99 18.37
N GLY A 111 9.75 1.81 17.75
CA GLY A 111 9.46 1.75 16.31
C GLY A 111 10.60 2.30 15.46
N ILE A 112 10.62 1.90 14.19
CA ILE A 112 11.71 2.27 13.26
C ILE A 112 11.75 3.75 12.92
N LEU A 113 10.65 4.49 13.12
CA LEU A 113 10.50 5.93 12.87
C LEU A 113 10.27 6.74 14.18
N GLU A 114 10.58 6.16 15.34
CA GLU A 114 10.40 6.85 16.63
C GLU A 114 11.15 8.17 16.67
N ASN A 115 12.43 8.19 16.25
CA ASN A 115 13.26 9.39 16.27
C ASN A 115 12.74 10.47 15.31
N GLU A 116 12.25 10.06 14.15
CA GLU A 116 11.67 10.94 13.13
C GLU A 116 10.36 11.55 13.64
N PHE A 117 9.56 10.77 14.36
CA PHE A 117 8.34 11.29 14.99
C PHE A 117 8.62 12.26 16.15
N VAL A 118 9.64 12.03 16.93
CA VAL A 118 10.11 13.01 17.95
C VAL A 118 10.50 14.32 17.27
N GLN A 119 11.21 14.27 16.13
CA GLN A 119 11.53 15.46 15.35
C GLN A 119 10.28 16.10 14.74
N PHE A 120 9.31 15.29 14.28
CA PHE A 120 8.02 15.80 13.81
C PHE A 120 7.33 16.65 14.87
N LEU A 121 7.27 16.19 16.11
CA LEU A 121 6.69 16.93 17.25
C LEU A 121 7.54 18.16 17.67
N ASP A 122 8.83 18.19 17.35
CA ASP A 122 9.69 19.38 17.50
C ASP A 122 9.43 20.45 16.42
N HIS A 123 8.88 20.03 15.26
CA HIS A 123 8.54 20.95 14.16
C HIS A 123 7.07 21.39 14.19
N PHE A 124 6.16 20.51 14.64
CA PHE A 124 4.72 20.72 14.54
C PHE A 124 3.99 20.49 15.86
N GLN A 125 3.01 21.33 16.10
CA GLN A 125 1.97 21.11 17.10
C GLN A 125 0.73 20.54 16.42
N ILE A 126 0.35 19.31 16.73
CA ILE A 126 -0.89 18.67 16.25
C ILE A 126 -2.08 19.37 16.91
N ILE A 127 -3.05 19.82 16.09
CA ILE A 127 -4.30 20.46 16.52
C ILE A 127 -5.42 19.44 16.51
N GLU A 128 -5.56 18.65 15.42
CA GLU A 128 -6.65 17.71 15.18
C GLU A 128 -6.20 16.64 14.19
N ILE A 129 -6.71 15.44 14.37
CA ILE A 129 -6.56 14.30 13.45
C ILE A 129 -7.95 13.84 13.03
N ASP A 130 -8.21 13.78 11.73
CA ASP A 130 -9.40 13.14 11.18
C ASP A 130 -9.03 11.86 10.47
N VAL A 131 -9.62 10.74 10.86
CA VAL A 131 -9.47 9.44 10.20
C VAL A 131 -10.73 9.15 9.39
N TYR A 132 -10.57 8.88 8.10
CA TYR A 132 -11.62 8.55 7.14
C TYR A 132 -11.47 7.11 6.68
N GLY A 133 -12.54 6.34 6.78
CA GLY A 133 -12.61 4.94 6.41
C GLY A 133 -13.28 4.09 7.49
N ASN A 134 -13.48 2.82 7.19
CA ASN A 134 -14.07 1.88 8.14
C ASN A 134 -12.95 1.24 8.97
N VAL A 135 -12.77 1.73 10.18
CA VAL A 135 -11.74 1.25 11.11
C VAL A 135 -12.36 0.57 12.32
N SER A 136 -11.68 -0.43 12.87
CA SER A 136 -12.11 -1.21 14.03
C SER A 136 -12.04 -0.42 15.34
N ASP A 137 -12.70 -0.92 16.37
CA ASP A 137 -12.60 -0.32 17.71
C ASP A 137 -11.21 -0.54 18.33
N GLU A 138 -10.49 -1.59 17.93
CA GLU A 138 -9.09 -1.82 18.31
C GLU A 138 -8.19 -0.71 17.74
N HIS A 139 -8.32 -0.42 16.44
CA HIS A 139 -7.61 0.67 15.79
C HIS A 139 -7.86 2.01 16.51
N LYS A 140 -9.13 2.35 16.77
CA LYS A 140 -9.49 3.59 17.50
C LYS A 140 -8.84 3.64 18.87
N SER A 141 -8.81 2.51 19.60
CA SER A 141 -8.20 2.42 20.92
C SER A 141 -6.70 2.72 20.88
N ILE A 142 -5.99 2.21 19.87
CA ILE A 142 -4.55 2.43 19.68
C ILE A 142 -4.29 3.91 19.37
N ILE A 143 -4.99 4.50 18.39
CA ILE A 143 -4.81 5.92 18.03
C ILE A 143 -5.12 6.83 19.23
N ASN A 144 -6.22 6.56 19.96
CA ASN A 144 -6.60 7.37 21.10
C ASN A 144 -5.58 7.32 22.27
N SER A 145 -4.72 6.30 22.32
CA SER A 145 -3.67 6.20 23.33
C SER A 145 -2.60 7.29 23.23
N PHE A 146 -2.46 7.90 22.04
CA PHE A 146 -1.57 9.06 21.83
C PHE A 146 -2.12 10.38 22.39
N ASN A 147 -3.39 10.41 22.80
CA ASN A 147 -4.07 11.57 23.37
C ASN A 147 -4.13 12.83 22.48
N PHE A 148 -4.06 12.66 21.17
CA PHE A 148 -4.36 13.75 20.23
C PHE A 148 -5.87 13.86 20.01
N PRO A 149 -6.41 15.06 19.80
CA PRO A 149 -7.81 15.22 19.38
C PRO A 149 -8.06 14.49 18.07
N THR A 150 -8.85 13.43 18.10
CA THR A 150 -9.07 12.56 16.94
C THR A 150 -10.56 12.33 16.67
N SER A 151 -10.96 12.48 15.41
CA SER A 151 -12.29 12.18 14.88
C SER A 151 -12.24 10.97 13.94
N TYR A 152 -13.31 10.17 13.92
CA TYR A 152 -13.45 9.00 13.03
C TYR A 152 -14.66 9.16 12.13
N ASN A 153 -14.44 9.10 10.83
CA ASN A 153 -15.41 9.38 9.80
C ASN A 153 -15.66 8.15 8.95
N SER A 154 -16.81 7.50 9.14
CA SER A 154 -17.19 6.32 8.36
C SER A 154 -17.46 6.67 6.91
N GLU A 155 -17.13 5.75 6.04
CA GLU A 155 -17.41 5.88 4.61
C GLU A 155 -18.91 5.90 4.31
N ILE A 156 -19.34 6.81 3.44
CA ILE A 156 -20.66 6.79 2.83
C ILE A 156 -20.57 6.24 1.40
N ALA A 157 -19.59 6.70 0.62
CA ALA A 157 -19.25 6.21 -0.71
C ALA A 157 -17.88 6.75 -1.10
N LYS A 158 -17.03 5.92 -1.69
CA LYS A 158 -15.74 6.35 -2.26
C LYS A 158 -15.37 5.48 -3.46
N TYR A 159 -14.42 5.95 -4.24
CA TYR A 159 -13.51 5.08 -4.98
C TYR A 159 -12.09 5.64 -4.87
N SER A 160 -11.10 4.77 -4.88
CA SER A 160 -9.70 5.13 -4.92
C SER A 160 -8.95 4.25 -5.91
N ARG A 161 -7.89 4.79 -6.52
CA ARG A 161 -7.05 4.08 -7.49
C ARG A 161 -5.60 4.15 -7.04
N ASN A 162 -4.87 3.06 -7.30
CA ASN A 162 -3.42 3.01 -7.20
C ASN A 162 -2.78 3.84 -8.31
#